data_33dbf6449db65858a7e55db112d90067
#
_entry.id   33dbf6449db65858a7e55db112d90067
#
_cell.length_a   1.000
_cell.length_b   1.000
_cell.length_c   1.000
_cell.angle_alpha   90.00
_cell.angle_beta   90.00
_cell.angle_gamma   90.00
#
_symmetry.space_group_name_H-M   'P 1'
#
loop_
_entity.id
_entity.type
_entity.pdbx_description
1 polymer ?
#
loop_
_entity_poly.entity_id
_entity_poly.type
_entity_poly.pdbx_seq_one_letter_code
_entity_poly.pdbx_strand_id
1 'polypeptide(L)'
;MTKQFTLTVQSGKNRFGEQEGFETIEIRPGDTLAIVGPTGSGKSALINDIETLAQGDSITGRRVLINGQEPPESFVREPAFKPIALITQNTRCLADLSVEEFLLMHIRARKQGREDLLEETMNLANTFTGESISLKSRMSGLSGGQTRSLMIADALVIGDTPILLLDEIENAGIFKDRVIQSLQGGNKAVILVTHDPYLALTADRRIVMKHGGVTSVIESTGEEQQIIEDLALIEDRLHQVREKLRQGDAFSSVSSKVLMAPVRQSLQLNRV
;
A
#
# COMPACT_ATOMS: atom_id res chain seq x y z
N MET A 1 28.78 -8.22 1.49
CA MET A 1 28.18 -7.08 0.77
C MET A 1 26.84 -7.57 0.23
N THR A 2 25.75 -7.27 0.89
CA THR A 2 24.40 -7.52 0.36
C THR A 2 24.26 -6.68 -0.91
N LYS A 3 24.09 -7.32 -2.07
CA LYS A 3 23.79 -6.61 -3.32
C LYS A 3 22.55 -5.75 -3.06
N GLN A 4 22.69 -4.45 -3.15
CA GLN A 4 21.60 -3.50 -2.94
C GLN A 4 20.56 -3.78 -4.03
N PHE A 5 19.36 -4.22 -3.64
CA PHE A 5 18.27 -4.50 -4.58
C PHE A 5 17.78 -3.18 -5.20
N THR A 6 17.62 -3.14 -6.51
CA THR A 6 17.02 -1.99 -7.21
C THR A 6 16.10 -2.51 -8.30
N LEU A 7 14.86 -2.05 -8.30
CA LEU A 7 13.94 -2.25 -9.41
C LEU A 7 13.91 -0.97 -10.25
N THR A 8 14.03 -1.11 -11.55
CA THR A 8 13.99 0.03 -12.49
C THR A 8 12.86 -0.19 -13.48
N VAL A 9 11.94 0.76 -13.55
CA VAL A 9 10.89 0.80 -14.57
C VAL A 9 11.33 1.72 -15.69
N GLN A 10 11.46 1.22 -16.89
CA GLN A 10 11.72 1.99 -18.11
C GLN A 10 10.41 2.42 -18.75
N SER A 11 10.37 3.62 -19.29
CA SER A 11 9.17 4.21 -19.88
C SER A 11 8.64 3.41 -21.07
N GLY A 12 7.36 3.42 -21.22
CA GLY A 12 6.63 2.86 -22.32
C GLY A 12 5.85 3.92 -23.09
N LYS A 13 4.64 3.58 -23.51
CA LYS A 13 3.74 4.45 -24.27
C LYS A 13 2.39 4.57 -23.61
N ASN A 14 1.80 5.75 -23.72
CA ASN A 14 0.42 5.99 -23.31
C ASN A 14 -0.59 5.37 -24.31
N ARG A 15 -1.89 5.49 -24.05
CA ARG A 15 -2.96 4.93 -24.92
C ARG A 15 -2.99 5.50 -26.34
N PHE A 16 -2.31 6.62 -26.59
CA PHE A 16 -2.24 7.26 -27.91
C PHE A 16 -0.94 6.88 -28.67
N GLY A 17 -0.10 6.03 -28.07
CA GLY A 17 1.18 5.63 -28.63
C GLY A 17 2.30 6.64 -28.42
N GLU A 18 2.07 7.69 -27.62
CA GLU A 18 3.06 8.71 -27.29
C GLU A 18 3.95 8.20 -26.14
N GLN A 19 5.23 8.61 -26.16
CA GLN A 19 6.18 8.28 -25.10
C GLN A 19 5.73 8.89 -23.77
N GLU A 20 5.92 8.15 -22.67
CA GLU A 20 5.62 8.63 -21.33
C GLU A 20 6.54 9.77 -20.88
N GLY A 21 6.11 10.54 -19.87
CA GLY A 21 6.80 11.73 -19.37
C GLY A 21 8.00 11.45 -18.46
N PHE A 22 8.59 10.26 -18.54
CA PHE A 22 9.78 9.89 -17.77
C PHE A 22 10.68 8.97 -18.63
N GLU A 23 11.93 8.82 -18.24
CA GLU A 23 12.85 7.88 -18.86
C GLU A 23 12.96 6.59 -18.04
N THR A 24 13.29 6.72 -16.76
CA THR A 24 13.39 5.62 -15.79
C THR A 24 12.87 6.04 -14.43
N ILE A 25 12.27 5.08 -13.72
CA ILE A 25 11.92 5.21 -12.29
C ILE A 25 12.67 4.12 -11.54
N GLU A 26 13.60 4.50 -10.69
CA GLU A 26 14.29 3.58 -9.79
C GLU A 26 13.57 3.48 -8.46
N ILE A 27 13.47 2.26 -7.93
CA ILE A 27 12.80 1.91 -6.69
C ILE A 27 13.74 1.04 -5.87
N ARG A 28 14.06 1.47 -4.66
CA ARG A 28 14.99 0.82 -3.73
C ARG A 28 14.29 0.49 -2.42
N PRO A 29 14.72 -0.54 -1.68
CA PRO A 29 14.22 -0.79 -0.34
C PRO A 29 14.32 0.47 0.53
N GLY A 30 13.22 0.79 1.22
CA GLY A 30 13.05 2.03 1.98
C GLY A 30 12.28 3.12 1.25
N ASP A 31 12.18 3.07 -0.08
CA ASP A 31 11.41 4.06 -0.84
C ASP A 31 9.90 3.85 -0.65
N THR A 32 9.17 4.95 -0.57
CA THR A 32 7.70 4.96 -0.62
C THR A 32 7.22 5.75 -1.83
N LEU A 33 6.47 5.09 -2.71
CA LEU A 33 5.93 5.69 -3.92
C LEU A 33 4.41 5.62 -3.92
N ALA A 34 3.74 6.73 -4.28
CA ALA A 34 2.30 6.74 -4.52
C ALA A 34 2.01 6.86 -6.02
N ILE A 35 1.14 6.01 -6.54
CA ILE A 35 0.64 6.09 -7.91
C ILE A 35 -0.74 6.75 -7.84
N VAL A 36 -0.87 7.93 -8.45
CA VAL A 36 -2.07 8.76 -8.41
C VAL A 36 -2.58 9.06 -9.82
N GLY A 37 -3.86 9.31 -9.93
CA GLY A 37 -4.50 9.66 -11.19
C GLY A 37 -5.98 9.26 -11.22
N PRO A 38 -6.78 9.82 -12.13
CA PRO A 38 -8.20 9.52 -12.22
C PRO A 38 -8.46 8.03 -12.55
N THR A 39 -9.69 7.60 -12.33
CA THR A 39 -10.13 6.25 -12.76
C THR A 39 -9.91 6.09 -14.28
N GLY A 40 -9.38 4.97 -14.70
CA GLY A 40 -9.04 4.70 -16.10
C GLY A 40 -7.75 5.39 -16.59
N SER A 41 -6.94 5.98 -15.70
CA SER A 41 -5.66 6.60 -16.08
C SER A 41 -4.53 5.61 -16.39
N GLY A 42 -4.72 4.30 -16.12
CA GLY A 42 -3.73 3.26 -16.39
C GLY A 42 -2.94 2.79 -15.16
N LYS A 43 -3.35 3.16 -13.93
CA LYS A 43 -2.67 2.73 -12.68
C LYS A 43 -2.53 1.21 -12.60
N SER A 44 -3.61 0.47 -12.88
CA SER A 44 -3.58 -1.00 -12.86
C SER A 44 -2.66 -1.59 -13.92
N ALA A 45 -2.48 -0.93 -15.07
CA ALA A 45 -1.51 -1.37 -16.08
C ALA A 45 -0.07 -1.20 -15.59
N LEU A 46 0.25 -0.08 -14.93
CA LEU A 46 1.57 0.14 -14.35
C LEU A 46 1.87 -0.88 -13.23
N ILE A 47 0.89 -1.14 -12.34
CA ILE A 47 1.05 -2.16 -11.30
C ILE A 47 1.30 -3.53 -11.95
N ASN A 48 0.51 -3.88 -12.96
CA ASN A 48 0.64 -5.16 -13.64
C ASN A 48 2.03 -5.29 -14.30
N ASP A 49 2.52 -4.25 -14.97
CA ASP A 49 3.85 -4.24 -15.57
C ASP A 49 4.96 -4.46 -14.52
N ILE A 50 4.84 -3.81 -13.36
CA ILE A 50 5.78 -3.98 -12.25
C ILE A 50 5.66 -5.40 -11.67
N GLU A 51 4.44 -5.84 -11.38
CA GLU A 51 4.14 -7.13 -10.75
C GLU A 51 4.57 -8.30 -11.63
N THR A 52 4.37 -8.22 -12.95
CA THR A 52 4.76 -9.27 -13.90
C THR A 52 6.20 -9.16 -14.36
N LEU A 53 6.93 -8.12 -13.94
CA LEU A 53 8.29 -7.84 -14.40
C LEU A 53 8.35 -7.70 -15.94
N ALA A 54 7.44 -6.92 -16.50
CA ALA A 54 7.23 -6.76 -17.95
C ALA A 54 8.53 -6.51 -18.73
N GLN A 55 8.69 -7.12 -19.90
CA GLN A 55 9.87 -7.01 -20.76
C GLN A 55 9.59 -6.34 -22.10
N GLY A 56 8.66 -5.37 -22.12
CA GLY A 56 8.22 -4.69 -23.33
C GLY A 56 7.12 -5.47 -24.09
N ASP A 57 6.66 -6.54 -23.52
CA ASP A 57 5.64 -7.48 -24.04
C ASP A 57 4.21 -7.12 -23.61
N SER A 58 4.07 -6.11 -22.77
CA SER A 58 2.76 -5.57 -22.36
C SER A 58 2.23 -4.51 -23.34
N ILE A 59 0.95 -4.18 -23.21
CA ILE A 59 0.30 -3.14 -24.04
C ILE A 59 0.96 -1.77 -23.91
N THR A 60 1.63 -1.51 -22.79
CA THR A 60 2.33 -0.24 -22.53
C THR A 60 3.74 -0.22 -23.12
N GLY A 61 4.34 -1.38 -23.38
CA GLY A 61 5.72 -1.53 -23.82
C GLY A 61 6.77 -1.18 -22.76
N ARG A 62 6.39 -1.05 -21.49
CA ARG A 62 7.33 -0.81 -20.40
C ARG A 62 8.24 -2.01 -20.17
N ARG A 63 9.45 -1.75 -19.67
CA ARG A 63 10.40 -2.79 -19.24
C ARG A 63 10.75 -2.60 -17.78
N VAL A 64 10.81 -3.71 -17.04
CA VAL A 64 11.21 -3.73 -15.64
C VAL A 64 12.50 -4.47 -15.48
N LEU A 65 13.51 -3.81 -14.91
CA LEU A 65 14.82 -4.38 -14.68
C LEU A 65 15.05 -4.59 -13.18
N ILE A 66 15.84 -5.61 -12.86
CA ILE A 66 16.34 -5.88 -11.51
C ILE A 66 17.85 -5.67 -11.50
N ASN A 67 18.32 -4.74 -10.65
CA ASN A 67 19.74 -4.37 -10.59
C ASN A 67 20.32 -3.99 -11.98
N GLY A 68 19.53 -3.31 -12.81
CA GLY A 68 19.91 -2.88 -14.15
C GLY A 68 19.92 -3.99 -15.23
N GLN A 69 19.47 -5.19 -14.91
CA GLN A 69 19.43 -6.35 -15.81
C GLN A 69 18.00 -6.88 -15.97
N GLU A 70 17.76 -7.62 -17.04
CA GLU A 70 16.51 -8.36 -17.20
C GLU A 70 16.30 -9.32 -16.00
N PRO A 71 15.06 -9.44 -15.49
CA PRO A 71 14.78 -10.33 -14.37
C PRO A 71 15.14 -11.78 -14.71
N PRO A 72 15.72 -12.53 -13.76
CA PRO A 72 15.92 -13.97 -13.93
C PRO A 72 14.57 -14.68 -14.19
N GLU A 73 14.58 -15.70 -15.02
CA GLU A 73 13.39 -16.48 -15.36
C GLU A 73 12.69 -17.05 -14.12
N SER A 74 13.46 -17.40 -13.07
CA SER A 74 12.93 -17.86 -11.79
C SER A 74 12.05 -16.81 -11.09
N PHE A 75 12.34 -15.51 -11.24
CA PHE A 75 11.50 -14.45 -10.66
C PHE A 75 10.14 -14.31 -11.35
N VAL A 76 10.08 -14.72 -12.62
CA VAL A 76 8.83 -14.66 -13.41
C VAL A 76 7.99 -15.93 -13.22
N ARG A 77 8.65 -17.11 -13.20
CA ARG A 77 7.96 -18.41 -13.22
C ARG A 77 7.68 -18.99 -11.84
N GLU A 78 8.49 -18.66 -10.84
CA GLU A 78 8.40 -19.26 -9.50
C GLU A 78 7.93 -18.22 -8.47
N PRO A 79 6.65 -18.27 -8.02
CA PRO A 79 6.10 -17.29 -7.07
C PRO A 79 6.90 -17.18 -5.77
N ALA A 80 7.61 -18.24 -5.36
CA ALA A 80 8.44 -18.25 -4.15
C ALA A 80 9.67 -17.33 -4.25
N PHE A 81 10.18 -17.08 -5.45
CA PHE A 81 11.35 -16.23 -5.69
C PHE A 81 11.00 -14.82 -6.17
N LYS A 82 9.71 -14.56 -6.39
CA LYS A 82 9.24 -13.27 -6.86
C LYS A 82 9.61 -12.16 -5.87
N PRO A 83 10.31 -11.08 -6.29
CA PRO A 83 10.76 -10.03 -5.39
C PRO A 83 9.67 -9.02 -5.02
N ILE A 84 8.42 -9.28 -5.43
CA ILE A 84 7.29 -8.37 -5.29
C ILE A 84 6.13 -9.11 -4.66
N ALA A 85 5.55 -8.56 -3.60
CA ALA A 85 4.27 -8.97 -3.04
C ALA A 85 3.20 -7.94 -3.41
N LEU A 86 2.08 -8.41 -3.97
CA LEU A 86 0.94 -7.58 -4.35
C LEU A 86 -0.26 -7.88 -3.44
N ILE A 87 -0.79 -6.85 -2.79
CA ILE A 87 -2.03 -6.90 -2.03
C ILE A 87 -3.03 -5.97 -2.70
N THR A 88 -4.07 -6.54 -3.29
CA THR A 88 -5.11 -5.80 -4.02
C THR A 88 -6.35 -5.58 -3.16
N GLN A 89 -7.23 -4.69 -3.64
CA GLN A 89 -8.54 -4.45 -3.04
C GLN A 89 -9.37 -5.73 -2.88
N ASN A 90 -9.22 -6.68 -3.78
CA ASN A 90 -9.99 -7.94 -3.81
C ASN A 90 -9.21 -9.15 -3.31
N THR A 91 -8.07 -8.95 -2.62
CA THR A 91 -7.30 -10.05 -2.05
C THR A 91 -8.18 -10.84 -1.08
N ARG A 92 -8.40 -12.10 -1.39
CA ARG A 92 -9.13 -13.06 -0.57
C ARG A 92 -8.31 -14.34 -0.45
N CYS A 93 -8.25 -14.88 0.75
CA CYS A 93 -7.73 -16.22 0.94
C CYS A 93 -8.88 -17.23 0.81
N LEU A 94 -8.79 -18.11 -0.18
CA LEU A 94 -9.80 -19.15 -0.44
C LEU A 94 -9.48 -20.46 0.29
N ALA A 95 -8.37 -20.51 1.03
CA ALA A 95 -7.99 -21.70 1.76
C ALA A 95 -8.90 -21.90 2.98
N ASP A 96 -9.38 -23.13 3.17
CA ASP A 96 -10.14 -23.51 4.36
C ASP A 96 -9.19 -23.87 5.52
N LEU A 97 -8.40 -22.87 5.93
CA LEU A 97 -7.44 -22.94 7.02
C LEU A 97 -7.83 -21.97 8.12
N SER A 98 -7.43 -22.27 9.36
CA SER A 98 -7.39 -21.25 10.40
C SER A 98 -6.29 -20.22 10.11
N VAL A 99 -6.38 -19.04 10.71
CA VAL A 99 -5.33 -18.01 10.64
C VAL A 99 -4.00 -18.56 11.13
N GLU A 100 -4.01 -19.34 12.20
CA GLU A 100 -2.83 -20.01 12.75
C GLU A 100 -2.17 -20.93 11.73
N GLU A 101 -2.95 -21.86 11.14
CA GLU A 101 -2.45 -22.80 10.13
C GLU A 101 -1.88 -22.07 8.90
N PHE A 102 -2.54 -21.01 8.45
CA PHE A 102 -2.10 -20.19 7.34
C PHE A 102 -0.75 -19.53 7.63
N LEU A 103 -0.61 -18.83 8.76
CA LEU A 103 0.64 -18.15 9.12
C LEU A 103 1.78 -19.13 9.39
N LEU A 104 1.52 -20.25 10.10
CA LEU A 104 2.53 -21.29 10.32
C LEU A 104 3.01 -21.91 9.01
N MET A 105 2.13 -22.10 8.03
CA MET A 105 2.52 -22.57 6.70
C MET A 105 3.49 -21.58 6.02
N HIS A 106 3.22 -20.28 6.09
CA HIS A 106 4.08 -19.22 5.54
C HIS A 106 5.42 -19.14 6.28
N ILE A 107 5.42 -19.22 7.61
CA ILE A 107 6.64 -19.22 8.44
C ILE A 107 7.51 -20.41 8.08
N ARG A 108 6.96 -21.60 8.01
CA ARG A 108 7.69 -22.83 7.66
C ARG A 108 8.29 -22.77 6.26
N ALA A 109 7.58 -22.16 5.32
CA ALA A 109 8.05 -22.03 3.93
C ALA A 109 9.22 -21.03 3.79
N ARG A 110 9.29 -19.98 4.63
CA ARG A 110 10.22 -18.86 4.45
C ARG A 110 11.21 -18.67 5.61
N LYS A 111 10.79 -18.96 6.82
CA LYS A 111 11.49 -18.61 8.08
C LYS A 111 11.54 -19.81 9.02
N GLN A 112 11.98 -20.97 8.54
CA GLN A 112 12.03 -22.20 9.35
C GLN A 112 12.60 -21.96 10.76
N GLY A 113 11.91 -22.45 11.80
CA GLY A 113 12.31 -22.33 13.18
C GLY A 113 11.99 -20.99 13.86
N ARG A 114 11.30 -20.06 13.17
CA ARG A 114 10.92 -18.75 13.71
C ARG A 114 9.41 -18.70 14.00
N GLU A 115 8.89 -19.67 14.75
CA GLU A 115 7.46 -19.70 15.13
C GLU A 115 7.04 -18.53 16.04
N ASP A 116 8.02 -17.83 16.65
CA ASP A 116 7.82 -16.55 17.35
C ASP A 116 7.20 -15.46 16.47
N LEU A 117 7.43 -15.51 15.14
CA LEU A 117 6.84 -14.57 14.18
C LEU A 117 5.31 -14.68 14.08
N LEU A 118 4.71 -15.77 14.56
CA LEU A 118 3.26 -15.94 14.59
C LEU A 118 2.59 -14.84 15.46
N GLU A 119 3.09 -14.68 16.68
CA GLU A 119 2.55 -13.70 17.61
C GLU A 119 2.84 -12.27 17.13
N GLU A 120 4.04 -12.00 16.62
CA GLU A 120 4.43 -10.71 16.07
C GLU A 120 3.50 -10.32 14.90
N THR A 121 3.25 -11.23 13.95
CA THR A 121 2.37 -10.99 12.81
C THR A 121 0.93 -10.72 13.27
N MET A 122 0.42 -11.49 14.22
CA MET A 122 -0.93 -11.29 14.75
C MET A 122 -1.08 -9.96 15.48
N ASN A 123 -0.11 -9.60 16.30
CA ASN A 123 -0.11 -8.33 17.02
C ASN A 123 -0.11 -7.17 16.01
N LEU A 124 0.77 -7.23 14.99
CA LEU A 124 0.82 -6.21 13.96
C LEU A 124 -0.50 -6.13 13.17
N ALA A 125 -1.06 -7.26 12.72
CA ALA A 125 -2.32 -7.31 12.00
C ALA A 125 -3.47 -6.67 12.80
N ASN A 126 -3.55 -6.95 14.09
CA ASN A 126 -4.57 -6.39 14.98
C ASN A 126 -4.39 -4.90 15.26
N THR A 127 -3.20 -4.32 15.02
CA THR A 127 -3.05 -2.86 15.06
C THR A 127 -3.68 -2.17 13.85
N PHE A 128 -3.80 -2.86 12.72
CA PHE A 128 -4.30 -2.29 11.47
C PHE A 128 -5.83 -2.31 11.34
N THR A 129 -6.54 -3.04 12.19
CA THR A 129 -8.00 -3.18 12.11
C THR A 129 -8.67 -2.89 13.45
N GLY A 130 -9.90 -2.36 13.41
CA GLY A 130 -10.74 -2.17 14.60
C GLY A 130 -11.43 -3.44 15.08
N GLU A 131 -11.44 -4.50 14.24
CA GLU A 131 -12.03 -5.79 14.56
C GLU A 131 -10.93 -6.82 14.78
N SER A 132 -10.74 -7.29 16.01
CA SER A 132 -9.66 -8.23 16.33
C SER A 132 -9.75 -9.52 15.54
N ILE A 133 -8.60 -9.99 15.05
CA ILE A 133 -8.42 -11.26 14.36
C ILE A 133 -7.99 -12.28 15.44
N SER A 134 -8.62 -13.46 15.45
CA SER A 134 -8.21 -14.58 16.28
C SER A 134 -7.47 -15.64 15.47
N LEU A 135 -6.47 -16.27 16.06
CA LEU A 135 -5.75 -17.41 15.46
C LEU A 135 -6.69 -18.56 15.04
N LYS A 136 -7.81 -18.73 15.78
CA LYS A 136 -8.82 -19.75 15.50
C LYS A 136 -9.82 -19.37 14.42
N SER A 137 -9.84 -18.12 13.98
CA SER A 137 -10.73 -17.68 12.90
C SER A 137 -10.38 -18.39 11.59
N ARG A 138 -11.39 -18.74 10.79
CA ARG A 138 -11.16 -19.25 9.43
C ARG A 138 -10.78 -18.11 8.49
N MET A 139 -9.79 -18.35 7.64
CA MET A 139 -9.36 -17.37 6.63
C MET A 139 -10.51 -16.93 5.72
N SER A 140 -11.37 -17.87 5.34
CA SER A 140 -12.57 -17.60 4.51
C SER A 140 -13.66 -16.80 5.22
N GLY A 141 -13.63 -16.74 6.54
CA GLY A 141 -14.60 -15.99 7.38
C GLY A 141 -14.15 -14.58 7.78
N LEU A 142 -12.93 -14.18 7.43
CA LEU A 142 -12.43 -12.85 7.74
C LEU A 142 -13.12 -11.78 6.88
N SER A 143 -13.41 -10.63 7.49
CA SER A 143 -13.86 -9.45 6.74
C SER A 143 -12.76 -8.98 5.76
N GLY A 144 -13.12 -8.17 4.76
CA GLY A 144 -12.13 -7.62 3.82
C GLY A 144 -11.03 -6.81 4.52
N GLY A 145 -11.36 -6.07 5.57
CA GLY A 145 -10.40 -5.31 6.39
C GLY A 145 -9.47 -6.23 7.17
N GLN A 146 -10.02 -7.24 7.85
CA GLN A 146 -9.24 -8.24 8.58
C GLN A 146 -8.28 -9.00 7.66
N THR A 147 -8.78 -9.46 6.50
CA THR A 147 -7.94 -10.17 5.52
C THR A 147 -6.76 -9.31 5.08
N ARG A 148 -6.99 -8.04 4.70
CA ARG A 148 -5.90 -7.15 4.26
C ARG A 148 -4.93 -6.82 5.38
N SER A 149 -5.43 -6.54 6.58
CA SER A 149 -4.58 -6.31 7.76
C SER A 149 -3.64 -7.48 7.99
N LEU A 150 -4.17 -8.70 7.93
CA LEU A 150 -3.38 -9.92 8.09
C LEU A 150 -2.36 -10.10 6.95
N MET A 151 -2.76 -9.90 5.69
CA MET A 151 -1.86 -10.05 4.54
C MET A 151 -0.75 -9.00 4.53
N ILE A 152 -1.03 -7.76 4.94
CA ILE A 152 0.01 -6.73 5.08
C ILE A 152 0.98 -7.11 6.19
N ALA A 153 0.50 -7.54 7.35
CA ALA A 153 1.36 -7.98 8.46
C ALA A 153 2.21 -9.19 8.08
N ASP A 154 1.63 -10.19 7.42
CA ASP A 154 2.36 -11.35 6.88
C ASP A 154 3.48 -10.91 5.91
N ALA A 155 3.18 -10.02 4.97
CA ALA A 155 4.17 -9.51 4.03
C ALA A 155 5.29 -8.70 4.70
N LEU A 156 5.01 -8.03 5.81
CA LEU A 156 5.99 -7.23 6.55
C LEU A 156 6.88 -8.09 7.46
N VAL A 157 6.31 -9.03 8.18
CA VAL A 157 6.98 -9.81 9.22
C VAL A 157 7.57 -11.11 8.66
N ILE A 158 6.78 -11.90 7.93
CA ILE A 158 7.17 -13.21 7.42
C ILE A 158 7.76 -13.10 6.00
N GLY A 159 7.20 -12.22 5.17
CA GLY A 159 7.62 -12.06 3.78
C GLY A 159 9.05 -11.54 3.61
N ASP A 160 9.81 -12.09 2.66
CA ASP A 160 11.17 -11.66 2.32
C ASP A 160 11.23 -10.75 1.09
N THR A 161 10.09 -10.44 0.49
CA THR A 161 10.04 -9.63 -0.72
C THR A 161 10.52 -8.19 -0.46
N PRO A 162 11.45 -7.67 -1.28
CA PRO A 162 11.96 -6.30 -1.11
C PRO A 162 10.96 -5.23 -1.53
N ILE A 163 9.90 -5.58 -2.28
CA ILE A 163 8.87 -4.65 -2.76
C ILE A 163 7.49 -5.12 -2.35
N LEU A 164 6.70 -4.19 -1.82
CA LEU A 164 5.29 -4.36 -1.48
C LEU A 164 4.44 -3.42 -2.33
N LEU A 165 3.56 -3.98 -3.14
CA LEU A 165 2.55 -3.26 -3.91
C LEU A 165 1.22 -3.32 -3.14
N LEU A 166 0.65 -2.16 -2.83
CA LEU A 166 -0.61 -2.00 -2.13
C LEU A 166 -1.61 -1.25 -3.01
N ASP A 167 -2.69 -1.92 -3.40
CA ASP A 167 -3.70 -1.34 -4.29
C ASP A 167 -4.97 -0.98 -3.51
N GLU A 168 -5.25 0.34 -3.41
CA GLU A 168 -6.44 0.93 -2.79
C GLU A 168 -6.73 0.40 -1.38
N ILE A 169 -5.72 0.42 -0.51
CA ILE A 169 -5.84 -0.07 0.87
C ILE A 169 -6.83 0.74 1.71
N GLU A 170 -7.07 2.01 1.36
CA GLU A 170 -8.00 2.91 2.04
C GLU A 170 -9.45 2.43 2.04
N ASN A 171 -9.84 1.61 1.08
CA ASN A 171 -11.21 1.10 0.96
C ASN A 171 -11.51 -0.07 1.91
N ALA A 172 -10.56 -0.49 2.73
CA ALA A 172 -10.63 -1.73 3.48
C ALA A 172 -11.21 -1.61 4.89
N GLY A 173 -11.42 -0.42 5.40
CA GLY A 173 -11.77 -0.22 6.81
C GLY A 173 -10.60 -0.49 7.77
N ILE A 174 -9.38 -0.37 7.28
CA ILE A 174 -8.14 -0.47 8.06
C ILE A 174 -7.68 0.91 8.53
N PHE A 175 -6.85 0.93 9.56
CA PHE A 175 -6.22 2.15 10.07
C PHE A 175 -5.01 2.53 9.20
N LYS A 176 -5.24 3.36 8.20
CA LYS A 176 -4.24 3.79 7.19
C LYS A 176 -2.96 4.30 7.83
N ASP A 177 -3.09 5.16 8.84
CA ASP A 177 -1.95 5.81 9.52
C ASP A 177 -1.03 4.77 10.16
N ARG A 178 -1.59 3.75 10.81
CA ARG A 178 -0.81 2.68 11.43
C ARG A 178 -0.10 1.81 10.40
N VAL A 179 -0.76 1.55 9.28
CA VAL A 179 -0.14 0.83 8.15
C VAL A 179 1.05 1.63 7.62
N ILE A 180 0.86 2.92 7.31
CA ILE A 180 1.93 3.78 6.79
C ILE A 180 3.09 3.88 7.78
N GLN A 181 2.83 4.10 9.07
CA GLN A 181 3.88 4.14 10.10
C GLN A 181 4.70 2.84 10.15
N SER A 182 4.03 1.69 9.99
CA SER A 182 4.71 0.38 9.97
C SER A 182 5.49 0.13 8.68
N LEU A 183 5.15 0.83 7.60
CA LEU A 183 5.85 0.74 6.31
C LEU A 183 7.06 1.67 6.25
N GLN A 184 6.98 2.83 6.89
CA GLN A 184 8.07 3.82 6.92
C GLN A 184 9.26 3.31 7.75
N GLY A 185 10.47 3.49 7.23
CA GLY A 185 11.70 3.06 7.90
C GLY A 185 11.99 1.55 7.82
N GLY A 186 11.15 0.78 7.12
CA GLY A 186 11.39 -0.63 6.84
C GLY A 186 12.43 -0.86 5.73
N ASN A 187 12.93 -2.08 5.62
CA ASN A 187 13.85 -2.51 4.56
C ASN A 187 13.13 -2.92 3.26
N LYS A 188 11.89 -2.48 3.05
CA LYS A 188 11.08 -2.78 1.86
C LYS A 188 10.72 -1.50 1.14
N ALA A 189 10.70 -1.54 -0.19
CA ALA A 189 10.05 -0.48 -0.95
C ALA A 189 8.54 -0.69 -0.93
N VAL A 190 7.80 0.41 -0.83
CA VAL A 190 6.33 0.38 -0.81
C VAL A 190 5.79 1.19 -1.98
N ILE A 191 4.95 0.58 -2.78
CA ILE A 191 4.25 1.25 -3.88
C ILE A 191 2.76 1.23 -3.56
N LEU A 192 2.19 2.41 -3.35
CA LEU A 192 0.79 2.62 -3.01
C LEU A 192 0.02 3.09 -4.24
N VAL A 193 -1.02 2.38 -4.62
CA VAL A 193 -2.02 2.95 -5.54
C VAL A 193 -3.15 3.49 -4.70
N THR A 194 -3.41 4.77 -4.81
CA THR A 194 -4.35 5.42 -3.92
C THR A 194 -5.09 6.60 -4.58
N HIS A 195 -6.30 6.82 -4.11
CA HIS A 195 -7.08 8.03 -4.34
C HIS A 195 -7.12 8.92 -3.09
N ASP A 196 -6.53 8.47 -2.01
CA ASP A 196 -6.49 9.17 -0.74
C ASP A 196 -5.36 10.22 -0.74
N PRO A 197 -5.66 11.51 -0.54
CA PRO A 197 -4.66 12.57 -0.58
C PRO A 197 -3.64 12.47 0.57
N TYR A 198 -4.03 11.99 1.74
CA TYR A 198 -3.12 11.79 2.87
C TYR A 198 -2.06 10.74 2.51
N LEU A 199 -2.48 9.55 2.04
CA LEU A 199 -1.56 8.49 1.60
C LEU A 199 -0.66 8.95 0.45
N ALA A 200 -1.20 9.72 -0.49
CA ALA A 200 -0.43 10.21 -1.63
C ALA A 200 0.66 11.19 -1.22
N LEU A 201 0.37 12.08 -0.26
CA LEU A 201 1.31 13.12 0.19
C LEU A 201 2.36 12.58 1.18
N THR A 202 2.05 11.50 1.91
CA THR A 202 3.03 10.87 2.83
C THR A 202 4.08 10.03 2.13
N ALA A 203 3.93 9.74 0.83
CA ALA A 203 4.93 9.05 0.05
C ALA A 203 6.10 9.97 -0.33
N ASP A 204 7.33 9.41 -0.42
CA ASP A 204 8.53 10.16 -0.82
C ASP A 204 8.41 10.71 -2.25
N ARG A 205 7.75 9.94 -3.13
CA ARG A 205 7.54 10.30 -4.54
C ARG A 205 6.13 9.95 -4.99
N ARG A 206 5.58 10.75 -5.90
CA ARG A 206 4.28 10.52 -6.54
C ARG A 206 4.43 10.35 -8.03
N ILE A 207 3.88 9.26 -8.55
CA ILE A 207 3.78 8.96 -9.98
C ILE A 207 2.39 9.38 -10.44
N VAL A 208 2.33 10.42 -11.28
CA VAL A 208 1.06 10.96 -11.79
C VAL A 208 0.72 10.32 -13.12
N MET A 209 -0.45 9.72 -13.21
CA MET A 209 -0.91 9.00 -14.39
C MET A 209 -2.08 9.67 -15.09
N LYS A 210 -2.00 9.79 -16.41
CA LYS A 210 -3.09 10.21 -17.31
C LYS A 210 -3.03 9.43 -18.61
N HIS A 211 -4.18 9.18 -19.20
CA HIS A 211 -4.29 8.60 -20.55
C HIS A 211 -3.51 7.29 -20.76
N GLY A 212 -3.40 6.47 -19.72
CA GLY A 212 -2.70 5.18 -19.80
C GLY A 212 -1.19 5.25 -19.57
N GLY A 213 -0.63 6.42 -19.36
CA GLY A 213 0.81 6.63 -19.15
C GLY A 213 1.14 7.51 -17.96
N VAL A 214 2.40 7.47 -17.54
CA VAL A 214 2.97 8.37 -16.54
C VAL A 214 3.25 9.72 -17.17
N THR A 215 2.73 10.79 -16.59
CA THR A 215 2.93 12.17 -17.07
C THR A 215 4.03 12.90 -16.31
N SER A 216 4.20 12.58 -15.02
CA SER A 216 5.27 13.16 -14.20
C SER A 216 5.55 12.28 -12.98
N VAL A 217 6.76 12.41 -12.46
CA VAL A 217 7.18 11.89 -11.15
C VAL A 217 7.52 13.11 -10.30
N ILE A 218 6.88 13.24 -9.14
CA ILE A 218 7.01 14.39 -8.25
C ILE A 218 7.62 13.91 -6.95
N GLU A 219 8.71 14.51 -6.52
CA GLU A 219 9.29 14.29 -5.21
C GLU A 219 8.53 15.07 -4.14
N SER A 220 8.32 14.46 -2.97
CA SER A 220 7.71 15.12 -1.83
C SER A 220 8.65 16.23 -1.34
N THR A 221 8.07 17.37 -0.99
CA THR A 221 8.80 18.52 -0.45
C THR A 221 8.37 18.81 0.98
N GLY A 222 9.25 19.44 1.76
CA GLY A 222 8.90 19.88 3.12
C GLY A 222 7.74 20.90 3.17
N GLU A 223 7.41 21.53 2.04
CA GLU A 223 6.29 22.48 1.95
C GLU A 223 4.91 21.79 2.08
N GLU A 224 4.85 20.47 1.81
CA GLU A 224 3.61 19.69 1.92
C GLU A 224 3.32 19.23 3.36
N GLN A 225 4.29 19.36 4.28
CA GLN A 225 4.17 18.85 5.66
C GLN A 225 2.94 19.39 6.39
N GLN A 226 2.65 20.69 6.26
CA GLN A 226 1.47 21.30 6.87
C GLN A 226 0.17 20.70 6.32
N ILE A 227 0.11 20.44 5.02
CA ILE A 227 -1.07 19.82 4.39
C ILE A 227 -1.25 18.38 4.89
N ILE A 228 -0.17 17.65 5.08
CA ILE A 228 -0.20 16.27 5.63
C ILE A 228 -0.77 16.28 7.05
N GLU A 229 -0.32 17.21 7.90
CA GLU A 229 -0.81 17.36 9.27
C GLU A 229 -2.29 17.74 9.31
N ASP A 230 -2.73 18.67 8.48
CA ASP A 230 -4.13 19.06 8.37
C ASP A 230 -5.03 17.90 7.88
N LEU A 231 -4.54 17.11 6.91
CA LEU A 231 -5.24 15.91 6.43
C LEU A 231 -5.31 14.83 7.50
N ALA A 232 -4.24 14.59 8.25
CA ALA A 232 -4.24 13.64 9.37
C ALA A 232 -5.29 14.02 10.43
N LEU A 233 -5.41 15.32 10.75
CA LEU A 233 -6.42 15.82 11.67
C LEU A 233 -7.85 15.58 11.14
N ILE A 234 -8.08 15.79 9.85
CA ILE A 234 -9.38 15.56 9.21
C ILE A 234 -9.73 14.06 9.26
N GLU A 235 -8.79 13.18 8.94
CA GLU A 235 -8.99 11.73 9.00
C GLU A 235 -9.31 11.25 10.42
N ASP A 236 -8.59 11.73 11.43
CA ASP A 236 -8.88 11.40 12.84
C ASP A 236 -10.32 11.80 13.22
N ARG A 237 -10.76 12.98 12.79
CA ARG A 237 -12.15 13.43 13.05
C ARG A 237 -13.19 12.59 12.33
N LEU A 238 -12.93 12.23 11.08
CA LEU A 238 -13.81 11.33 10.34
C LEU A 238 -13.87 9.95 11.00
N HIS A 239 -12.74 9.44 11.49
CA HIS A 239 -12.70 8.20 12.24
C HIS A 239 -13.55 8.27 13.51
N GLN A 240 -13.41 9.31 14.31
CA GLN A 240 -14.22 9.52 15.53
C GLN A 240 -15.73 9.56 15.23
N VAL A 241 -16.12 10.20 14.13
CA VAL A 241 -17.52 10.23 13.69
C VAL A 241 -18.01 8.84 13.29
N ARG A 242 -17.20 8.08 12.53
CA ARG A 242 -17.54 6.71 12.13
C ARG A 242 -17.72 5.79 13.34
N GLU A 243 -16.83 5.88 14.34
CA GLU A 243 -16.90 5.07 15.55
C GLU A 243 -18.18 5.37 16.36
N LYS A 244 -18.53 6.64 16.54
CA LYS A 244 -19.78 7.03 17.20
C LYS A 244 -21.01 6.52 16.47
N LEU A 245 -21.02 6.59 15.11
CA LEU A 245 -22.11 6.02 14.31
C LEU A 245 -22.23 4.50 14.51
N ARG A 246 -21.11 3.79 14.58
CA ARG A 246 -21.10 2.33 14.83
C ARG A 246 -21.62 1.97 16.22
N GLN A 247 -21.39 2.83 17.21
CA GLN A 247 -21.91 2.68 18.58
C GLN A 247 -23.38 3.03 18.71
N GLY A 248 -23.99 3.58 17.64
CA GLY A 248 -25.38 4.00 17.63
C GLY A 248 -25.63 5.37 18.27
N ASP A 249 -24.58 6.18 18.45
CA ASP A 249 -24.71 7.51 19.05
C ASP A 249 -25.51 8.45 18.14
N ALA A 250 -26.44 9.20 18.76
CA ALA A 250 -27.16 10.26 18.08
C ALA A 250 -26.30 11.53 18.01
N PHE A 251 -26.19 12.12 16.82
CA PHE A 251 -25.48 13.39 16.65
C PHE A 251 -26.40 14.58 16.91
N SER A 252 -26.07 15.38 17.92
CA SER A 252 -26.68 16.68 18.16
C SER A 252 -25.87 17.79 17.48
N SER A 253 -26.48 18.97 17.30
CA SER A 253 -25.78 20.15 16.77
C SER A 253 -24.59 20.59 17.66
N VAL A 254 -24.61 20.27 18.95
CA VAL A 254 -23.52 20.54 19.89
C VAL A 254 -22.37 19.56 19.68
N SER A 255 -22.66 18.25 19.54
CA SER A 255 -21.65 17.21 19.27
C SER A 255 -20.91 17.49 17.95
N SER A 256 -21.64 17.93 16.90
CA SER A 256 -21.06 18.29 15.62
C SER A 256 -20.12 19.51 15.73
N LYS A 257 -20.47 20.53 16.52
CA LYS A 257 -19.61 21.72 16.73
C LYS A 257 -18.31 21.35 17.45
N VAL A 258 -18.37 20.53 18.47
CA VAL A 258 -17.19 20.11 19.25
C VAL A 258 -16.23 19.23 18.40
N LEU A 259 -16.79 18.29 17.65
CA LEU A 259 -15.98 17.40 16.79
C LEU A 259 -15.26 18.15 15.66
N MET A 260 -15.90 19.20 15.11
CA MET A 260 -15.36 19.91 13.94
C MET A 260 -14.67 21.24 14.30
N ALA A 261 -14.63 21.63 15.57
CA ALA A 261 -14.03 22.90 15.99
C ALA A 261 -12.55 23.06 15.59
N PRO A 262 -11.67 22.08 15.79
CA PRO A 262 -10.26 22.20 15.40
C PRO A 262 -10.07 22.39 13.88
N VAL A 263 -10.84 21.66 13.06
CA VAL A 263 -10.79 21.75 11.59
C VAL A 263 -11.24 23.14 11.12
N ARG A 264 -12.24 23.72 11.79
CA ARG A 264 -12.71 25.08 11.46
C ARG A 264 -11.70 26.15 11.84
N GLN A 265 -10.93 25.96 12.91
CA GLN A 265 -9.88 26.91 13.31
C GLN A 265 -8.72 26.92 12.32
N SER A 266 -8.24 25.76 11.87
CA SER A 266 -7.17 25.68 10.86
C SER A 266 -7.61 26.31 9.53
N LEU A 267 -8.85 26.06 9.07
CA LEU A 267 -9.38 26.64 7.83
C LEU A 267 -9.61 28.15 7.91
N GLN A 268 -9.77 28.74 9.08
CA GLN A 268 -9.90 30.19 9.26
C GLN A 268 -8.56 30.92 9.26
N LEU A 269 -7.48 30.30 9.74
CA LEU A 269 -6.13 30.85 9.74
C LEU A 269 -5.52 31.00 8.33
N ASN A 270 -5.97 30.19 7.37
CA ASN A 270 -5.51 30.22 5.98
C ASN A 270 -6.30 31.16 5.05
N ARG A 271 -7.13 32.07 5.61
CA ARG A 271 -7.89 33.08 4.84
C ARG A 271 -7.34 34.51 4.98
N VAL A 272 -6.06 34.65 5.36
CA VAL A 272 -5.37 35.95 5.42
C VAL A 272 -4.41 36.12 4.25
#